data_74410d0f6b4915482d0133ba7604a0f4
#
_entry.id   74410d0f6b4915482d0133ba7604a0f4
#
_cell.length_a   1.000
_cell.length_b   1.000
_cell.length_c   1.000
_cell.angle_alpha   90.00
_cell.angle_beta   90.00
_cell.angle_gamma   90.00
#
_symmetry.space_group_name_H-M   'P 1'
#
loop_
_entity.id
_entity.type
_entity.pdbx_description
1 polymer ?
#
loop_
_entity_poly.entity_id
_entity_poly.type
_entity_poly.pdbx_seq_one_letter_code
_entity_poly.pdbx_strand_id
1 'polypeptide(L)'
;KRVIIIRKELEDGNIKIQLMNNAINIAKMLNLDWFIYLDADEFLILSNIFKGVKHFLNTYSYGDSVAVNWLMFGTNYLLEEPSGLILENYTKSSFMLDQHVKSFVRTEEVIYSDNPHYYHVRNPSKMLGIHFRPLKNKYCFNKLNMPFFKATAYIAHYIYQSEETYLRRKINLIGDDGIKRVNLGKEIHNHFNERTNIQPQKYVKQIKKFLEFV
;
A
#
# COMPACT_ATOMS: atom_id res chain seq x y z
N LYS A 1 -18.91 9.22 5.11
CA LYS A 1 -17.66 8.95 4.39
C LYS A 1 -17.39 10.16 3.50
N ARG A 2 -16.18 10.69 3.51
CA ARG A 2 -15.84 11.86 2.69
C ARG A 2 -14.64 11.51 1.84
N VAL A 3 -14.70 11.83 0.55
CA VAL A 3 -13.53 11.91 -0.34
C VAL A 3 -13.20 13.39 -0.46
N ILE A 4 -11.94 13.74 -0.25
CA ILE A 4 -11.43 15.09 -0.46
C ILE A 4 -10.39 14.98 -1.57
N ILE A 5 -10.62 15.68 -2.67
CA ILE A 5 -9.67 15.76 -3.77
C ILE A 5 -8.82 17.00 -3.56
N ILE A 6 -7.51 16.79 -3.40
CA ILE A 6 -6.54 17.87 -3.22
C ILE A 6 -5.66 17.91 -4.46
N ARG A 7 -5.73 19.01 -5.19
CA ARG A 7 -4.79 19.31 -6.27
C ARG A 7 -3.70 20.21 -5.70
N LYS A 8 -2.47 19.85 -5.91
CA LYS A 8 -1.31 20.64 -5.47
C LYS A 8 -0.32 20.74 -6.61
N GLU A 9 0.18 21.94 -6.86
CA GLU A 9 1.40 22.14 -7.61
C GLU A 9 2.56 21.67 -6.74
N LEU A 10 3.42 20.84 -7.30
CA LEU A 10 4.55 20.25 -6.61
C LEU A 10 5.82 20.98 -7.06
N GLU A 11 6.70 21.21 -6.12
CA GLU A 11 8.03 21.74 -6.37
C GLU A 11 8.92 20.64 -6.98
N ASP A 12 10.04 21.02 -7.58
CA ASP A 12 11.04 20.06 -8.06
C ASP A 12 11.50 19.15 -6.92
N GLY A 13 11.71 17.88 -7.25
CA GLY A 13 12.18 16.88 -6.30
C GLY A 13 11.27 15.66 -6.17
N ASN A 14 11.41 14.90 -5.08
CA ASN A 14 10.65 13.67 -4.88
C ASN A 14 9.19 13.96 -4.54
N ILE A 15 8.32 13.80 -5.53
CA ILE A 15 6.87 14.05 -5.45
C ILE A 15 6.22 13.29 -4.28
N LYS A 16 6.55 12.01 -4.09
CA LYS A 16 5.94 11.18 -3.03
C LYS A 16 6.27 11.72 -1.64
N ILE A 17 7.51 12.13 -1.43
CA ILE A 17 7.93 12.69 -0.13
C ILE A 17 7.21 14.00 0.16
N GLN A 18 7.05 14.88 -0.84
CA GLN A 18 6.29 16.12 -0.69
C GLN A 18 4.83 15.83 -0.34
N LEU A 19 4.19 14.88 -1.02
CA LEU A 19 2.80 14.47 -0.75
C LEU A 19 2.64 13.86 0.64
N MET A 20 3.59 13.02 1.08
CA MET A 20 3.56 12.41 2.41
C MET A 20 3.71 13.45 3.51
N ASN A 21 4.62 14.43 3.38
CA ASN A 21 4.75 15.51 4.36
C ASN A 21 3.52 16.43 4.36
N ASN A 22 2.90 16.64 3.20
CA ASN A 22 1.63 17.36 3.11
C ASN A 22 0.49 16.61 3.82
N ALA A 23 0.44 15.28 3.69
CA ALA A 23 -0.55 14.45 4.36
C ALA A 23 -0.50 14.59 5.89
N ILE A 24 0.68 14.85 6.48
CA ILE A 24 0.82 15.14 7.93
C ILE A 24 0.00 16.37 8.30
N ASN A 25 0.15 17.45 7.54
CA ASN A 25 -0.56 18.71 7.83
C ASN A 25 -2.07 18.53 7.67
N ILE A 26 -2.50 17.79 6.63
CA ILE A 26 -3.91 17.49 6.38
C ILE A 26 -4.48 16.64 7.52
N ALA A 27 -3.77 15.60 7.96
CA ALA A 27 -4.18 14.74 9.06
C ALA A 27 -4.35 15.54 10.37
N LYS A 28 -3.43 16.45 10.68
CA LYS A 28 -3.51 17.36 11.84
C LYS A 28 -4.70 18.31 11.74
N MET A 29 -4.88 18.93 10.57
CA MET A 29 -6.00 19.86 10.33
C MET A 29 -7.38 19.16 10.45
N LEU A 30 -7.47 17.89 10.04
CA LEU A 30 -8.68 17.09 10.12
C LEU A 30 -8.86 16.36 11.46
N ASN A 31 -7.95 16.55 12.43
CA ASN A 31 -7.95 15.87 13.73
C ASN A 31 -8.07 14.33 13.60
N LEU A 32 -7.31 13.74 12.69
CA LEU A 32 -7.28 12.29 12.53
C LEU A 32 -6.36 11.67 13.59
N ASP A 33 -6.80 10.58 14.22
CA ASP A 33 -5.95 9.82 15.16
C ASP A 33 -4.80 9.12 14.45
N TRP A 34 -5.11 8.55 13.27
CA TRP A 34 -4.19 7.77 12.44
C TRP A 34 -4.39 8.09 10.96
N PHE A 35 -3.31 8.00 10.20
CA PHE A 35 -3.39 8.01 8.74
C PHE A 35 -2.35 7.07 8.12
N ILE A 36 -2.51 6.76 6.84
CA ILE A 36 -1.57 6.00 6.01
C ILE A 36 -1.54 6.63 4.62
N TYR A 37 -0.36 6.66 4.01
CA TYR A 37 -0.18 7.01 2.60
C TYR A 37 -0.10 5.73 1.76
N LEU A 38 -0.94 5.62 0.74
CA LEU A 38 -0.96 4.52 -0.22
C LEU A 38 -0.89 5.05 -1.64
N ASP A 39 -0.19 4.34 -2.50
CA ASP A 39 -0.23 4.58 -3.94
C ASP A 39 -1.58 4.08 -4.51
N ALA A 40 -1.99 4.56 -5.70
CA ALA A 40 -3.30 4.24 -6.28
C ALA A 40 -3.48 2.75 -6.64
N ASP A 41 -2.38 1.98 -6.71
CA ASP A 41 -2.34 0.54 -6.96
C ASP A 41 -2.09 -0.30 -5.69
N GLU A 42 -2.29 0.29 -4.52
CA GLU A 42 -2.11 -0.35 -3.22
C GLU A 42 -3.42 -0.36 -2.41
N PHE A 43 -3.76 -1.52 -1.86
CA PHE A 43 -5.00 -1.71 -1.10
C PHE A 43 -4.73 -2.43 0.22
N LEU A 44 -5.23 -1.88 1.32
CA LEU A 44 -5.16 -2.54 2.63
C LEU A 44 -6.14 -3.72 2.69
N ILE A 45 -5.61 -4.90 2.92
CA ILE A 45 -6.39 -6.12 3.13
C ILE A 45 -6.24 -6.55 4.58
N LEU A 46 -7.35 -6.61 5.30
CA LEU A 46 -7.41 -7.10 6.68
C LEU A 46 -7.92 -8.54 6.70
N SER A 47 -7.42 -9.36 7.61
CA SER A 47 -8.03 -10.67 7.89
C SER A 47 -9.45 -10.50 8.46
N ASN A 48 -10.26 -11.56 8.37
CA ASN A 48 -11.67 -11.51 8.78
C ASN A 48 -11.89 -11.38 10.30
N ILE A 49 -10.83 -11.48 11.11
CA ILE A 49 -10.90 -11.22 12.54
C ILE A 49 -11.15 -9.75 12.87
N PHE A 50 -10.84 -8.84 11.92
CA PHE A 50 -11.04 -7.42 12.12
C PHE A 50 -12.33 -6.92 11.45
N LYS A 51 -13.16 -6.21 12.21
CA LYS A 51 -14.38 -5.55 11.70
C LYS A 51 -14.09 -4.32 10.82
N GLY A 52 -12.84 -3.90 10.72
CA GLY A 52 -12.37 -2.75 9.93
C GLY A 52 -11.09 -2.15 10.47
N VAL A 53 -10.63 -1.07 9.82
CA VAL A 53 -9.35 -0.41 10.12
C VAL A 53 -9.27 0.07 11.58
N LYS A 54 -10.35 0.66 12.11
CA LYS A 54 -10.38 1.12 13.51
C LYS A 54 -10.16 -0.03 14.49
N HIS A 55 -10.81 -1.18 14.25
CA HIS A 55 -10.62 -2.37 15.11
C HIS A 55 -9.18 -2.92 14.99
N PHE A 56 -8.62 -2.94 13.79
CA PHE A 56 -7.21 -3.31 13.56
C PHE A 56 -6.26 -2.40 14.33
N LEU A 57 -6.37 -1.08 14.17
CA LEU A 57 -5.47 -0.11 14.83
C LEU A 57 -5.61 -0.09 16.35
N ASN A 58 -6.79 -0.37 16.90
CA ASN A 58 -6.99 -0.46 18.36
C ASN A 58 -6.15 -1.59 18.99
N THR A 59 -5.77 -2.62 18.24
CA THR A 59 -4.88 -3.68 18.75
C THR A 59 -3.43 -3.21 18.92
N TYR A 60 -3.07 -2.06 18.31
CA TYR A 60 -1.75 -1.43 18.40
C TYR A 60 -1.76 -0.16 19.26
N SER A 61 -2.55 -0.16 20.34
CA SER A 61 -2.77 1.03 21.20
C SER A 61 -1.48 1.65 21.76
N TYR A 62 -0.43 0.88 21.94
CA TYR A 62 0.88 1.32 22.43
C TYR A 62 1.89 1.67 21.33
N GLY A 63 1.54 1.43 20.05
CA GLY A 63 2.40 1.77 18.90
C GLY A 63 2.16 3.19 18.40
N ASP A 64 3.20 3.85 17.94
CA ASP A 64 3.14 5.16 17.28
C ASP A 64 3.09 5.03 15.75
N SER A 65 3.56 3.87 15.23
CA SER A 65 3.45 3.48 13.83
C SER A 65 3.22 1.98 13.69
N VAL A 66 2.48 1.57 12.64
CA VAL A 66 2.21 0.16 12.32
C VAL A 66 2.56 -0.10 10.87
N ALA A 67 3.65 -0.82 10.65
CA ALA A 67 4.14 -1.21 9.33
C ALA A 67 3.41 -2.47 8.85
N VAL A 68 2.75 -2.35 7.71
CA VAL A 68 2.01 -3.44 7.04
C VAL A 68 2.79 -3.84 5.80
N ASN A 69 3.18 -5.11 5.72
CA ASN A 69 3.96 -5.65 4.61
C ASN A 69 3.16 -5.67 3.31
N TRP A 70 3.86 -5.51 2.18
CA TRP A 70 3.28 -5.76 0.88
C TRP A 70 3.04 -7.24 0.63
N LEU A 71 2.01 -7.52 -0.16
CA LEU A 71 1.84 -8.75 -0.92
C LEU A 71 1.76 -8.38 -2.39
N MET A 72 2.70 -8.86 -3.17
CA MET A 72 2.80 -8.54 -4.59
C MET A 72 1.78 -9.34 -5.38
N PHE A 73 1.01 -8.64 -6.23
CA PHE A 73 0.07 -9.24 -7.16
C PHE A 73 0.64 -9.21 -8.58
N GLY A 74 0.49 -10.33 -9.28
CA GLY A 74 0.97 -10.52 -10.64
C GLY A 74 -0.05 -10.10 -11.69
N THR A 75 0.28 -10.41 -12.93
CA THR A 75 -0.45 -10.00 -14.13
C THR A 75 -1.69 -10.86 -14.42
N ASN A 76 -1.90 -11.97 -13.74
CA ASN A 76 -2.86 -13.02 -14.13
C ASN A 76 -2.66 -13.51 -15.59
N TYR A 77 -1.48 -13.28 -16.18
CA TYR A 77 -1.15 -13.55 -17.58
C TYR A 77 -1.98 -12.73 -18.59
N LEU A 78 -2.55 -11.59 -18.15
CA LEU A 78 -3.35 -10.71 -18.99
C LEU A 78 -2.46 -9.86 -19.90
N LEU A 79 -2.76 -9.85 -21.20
CA LEU A 79 -2.08 -9.00 -22.18
C LEU A 79 -2.69 -7.59 -22.17
N GLU A 80 -4.01 -7.50 -22.21
CA GLU A 80 -4.78 -6.26 -22.26
C GLU A 80 -5.35 -5.90 -20.90
N GLU A 81 -5.64 -4.61 -20.69
CA GLU A 81 -6.28 -4.13 -19.47
C GLU A 81 -7.76 -4.56 -19.42
N PRO A 82 -8.17 -5.40 -18.47
CA PRO A 82 -9.54 -5.84 -18.37
C PRO A 82 -10.44 -4.73 -17.83
N SER A 83 -11.71 -4.73 -18.22
CA SER A 83 -12.71 -3.84 -17.65
C SER A 83 -12.99 -4.19 -16.17
N GLY A 84 -13.41 -3.20 -15.37
CA GLY A 84 -13.79 -3.37 -13.97
C GLY A 84 -12.68 -3.00 -13.00
N LEU A 85 -12.79 -3.47 -11.75
CA LEU A 85 -11.87 -3.11 -10.69
C LEU A 85 -10.61 -3.99 -10.70
N ILE A 86 -9.48 -3.40 -10.32
CA ILE A 86 -8.21 -4.13 -10.13
C ILE A 86 -8.40 -5.36 -9.22
N LEU A 87 -9.13 -5.20 -8.10
CA LEU A 87 -9.38 -6.27 -7.14
C LEU A 87 -10.23 -7.43 -7.69
N GLU A 88 -10.97 -7.21 -8.77
CA GLU A 88 -11.76 -8.28 -9.43
C GLU A 88 -10.89 -9.08 -10.38
N ASN A 89 -10.03 -8.39 -11.12
CA ASN A 89 -9.36 -8.94 -12.29
C ASN A 89 -8.03 -9.62 -11.94
N TYR A 90 -7.32 -9.11 -10.94
CA TYR A 90 -5.99 -9.62 -10.59
C TYR A 90 -6.06 -10.42 -9.30
N THR A 91 -6.12 -11.73 -9.44
CA THR A 91 -6.28 -12.69 -8.33
C THR A 91 -5.07 -13.57 -8.09
N LYS A 92 -4.00 -13.40 -8.84
CA LYS A 92 -2.73 -14.09 -8.62
C LYS A 92 -1.79 -13.25 -7.79
N SER A 93 -1.15 -13.84 -6.80
CA SER A 93 -0.17 -13.15 -5.94
C SER A 93 1.04 -14.04 -5.66
N SER A 94 2.08 -13.43 -5.08
CA SER A 94 3.13 -14.15 -4.36
C SER A 94 2.52 -15.00 -3.24
N PHE A 95 3.21 -16.08 -2.89
CA PHE A 95 2.85 -16.89 -1.74
C PHE A 95 3.25 -16.23 -0.42
N MET A 96 4.43 -15.61 -0.38
CA MET A 96 4.99 -14.97 0.81
C MET A 96 4.78 -13.45 0.76
N LEU A 97 4.66 -12.85 1.95
CA LEU A 97 4.72 -11.39 2.09
C LEU A 97 6.07 -10.88 1.62
N ASP A 98 6.05 -9.76 0.91
CA ASP A 98 7.27 -9.00 0.58
C ASP A 98 7.78 -8.25 1.82
N GLN A 99 9.07 -7.96 1.85
CA GLN A 99 9.69 -7.25 2.99
C GLN A 99 9.32 -5.76 3.07
N HIS A 100 8.98 -5.11 1.93
CA HIS A 100 8.59 -3.71 1.93
C HIS A 100 7.28 -3.50 2.69
N VAL A 101 7.12 -2.32 3.24
CA VAL A 101 5.94 -1.97 4.03
C VAL A 101 5.34 -0.65 3.59
N LYS A 102 4.08 -0.43 3.98
CA LYS A 102 3.46 0.89 4.13
C LYS A 102 3.02 1.04 5.58
N SER A 103 3.21 2.22 6.15
CA SER A 103 3.03 2.41 7.58
C SER A 103 1.86 3.32 7.91
N PHE A 104 0.95 2.83 8.75
CA PHE A 104 0.10 3.71 9.53
C PHE A 104 0.94 4.50 10.52
N VAL A 105 0.55 5.73 10.81
CA VAL A 105 1.21 6.55 11.81
C VAL A 105 0.18 7.34 12.62
N ARG A 106 0.45 7.51 13.93
CA ARG A 106 -0.32 8.42 14.79
C ARG A 106 -0.04 9.86 14.42
N THR A 107 -1.09 10.63 14.22
CA THR A 107 -0.98 12.02 13.77
C THR A 107 -0.23 12.90 14.78
N GLU A 108 -0.41 12.63 16.07
CA GLU A 108 0.28 13.37 17.14
C GLU A 108 1.76 13.04 17.28
N GLU A 109 2.18 11.84 16.87
CA GLU A 109 3.54 11.33 17.06
C GLU A 109 4.44 11.49 15.81
N VAL A 110 3.84 11.81 14.65
CA VAL A 110 4.59 11.95 13.40
C VAL A 110 5.41 13.24 13.37
N ILE A 111 6.64 13.17 12.88
CA ILE A 111 7.55 14.31 12.70
C ILE A 111 7.59 14.68 11.21
N TYR A 112 8.11 13.82 10.36
CA TYR A 112 8.26 14.01 8.91
C TYR A 112 8.39 12.67 8.19
N SER A 113 8.46 12.71 6.85
CA SER A 113 8.86 11.57 6.03
C SER A 113 9.97 11.98 5.05
N ASP A 114 10.93 11.08 4.86
CA ASP A 114 12.00 11.12 3.84
C ASP A 114 12.01 9.84 2.98
N ASN A 115 11.02 8.97 3.20
CA ASN A 115 10.91 7.68 2.51
C ASN A 115 9.43 7.34 2.24
N PRO A 116 9.04 6.86 1.04
CA PRO A 116 7.66 6.59 0.67
C PRO A 116 7.00 5.40 1.41
N HIS A 117 7.71 4.75 2.32
CA HIS A 117 7.25 3.56 3.03
C HIS A 117 6.88 3.80 4.50
N TYR A 118 7.46 4.84 5.14
CA TYR A 118 7.25 5.08 6.55
C TYR A 118 7.35 6.58 6.91
N TYR A 119 6.99 6.90 8.13
CA TYR A 119 7.13 8.21 8.75
C TYR A 119 8.07 8.13 9.94
N HIS A 120 8.88 9.16 10.15
CA HIS A 120 9.61 9.33 11.39
C HIS A 120 8.66 9.74 12.50
N VAL A 121 8.75 9.06 13.63
CA VAL A 121 7.95 9.31 14.83
C VAL A 121 8.86 9.71 16.01
N ARG A 122 8.30 10.34 17.03
CA ARG A 122 9.07 10.79 18.21
C ARG A 122 9.76 9.66 18.94
N ASN A 123 9.12 8.49 19.01
CA ASN A 123 9.71 7.30 19.62
C ASN A 123 9.83 6.15 18.63
N PRO A 124 11.01 5.98 17.97
CA PRO A 124 11.21 4.92 17.00
C PRO A 124 11.03 3.49 17.55
N SER A 125 11.19 3.28 18.87
CA SER A 125 10.98 1.97 19.49
C SER A 125 9.51 1.51 19.46
N LYS A 126 8.59 2.44 19.20
CA LYS A 126 7.15 2.21 19.04
C LYS A 126 6.71 2.07 17.56
N MET A 127 7.65 1.96 16.63
CA MET A 127 7.37 1.57 15.25
C MET A 127 7.24 0.06 15.18
N LEU A 128 6.03 -0.44 15.03
CA LEU A 128 5.71 -1.86 15.14
C LEU A 128 5.43 -2.47 13.76
N GLY A 129 5.81 -3.72 13.56
CA GLY A 129 5.28 -4.55 12.48
C GLY A 129 3.94 -5.18 12.86
N ILE A 130 3.27 -5.84 11.88
CA ILE A 130 1.97 -6.53 12.10
C ILE A 130 2.01 -7.65 13.16
N HIS A 131 3.18 -8.01 13.67
CA HIS A 131 3.40 -8.98 14.76
C HIS A 131 3.67 -8.33 16.11
N PHE A 132 3.35 -7.06 16.29
CA PHE A 132 3.56 -6.33 17.55
C PHE A 132 5.03 -6.22 17.98
N ARG A 133 5.97 -6.50 17.07
CA ARG A 133 7.40 -6.36 17.33
C ARG A 133 7.92 -5.05 16.77
N PRO A 134 8.80 -4.35 17.47
CA PRO A 134 9.48 -3.19 16.94
C PRO A 134 10.22 -3.51 15.65
N LEU A 135 10.15 -2.60 14.68
CA LEU A 135 10.96 -2.67 13.48
C LEU A 135 12.44 -2.50 13.85
N LYS A 136 13.31 -3.25 13.19
CA LYS A 136 14.75 -3.19 13.40
C LYS A 136 15.43 -2.54 12.19
N ASN A 137 16.29 -1.56 12.43
CA ASN A 137 17.17 -0.91 11.46
C ASN A 137 16.45 -0.08 10.39
N LYS A 138 16.15 -0.65 9.22
CA LYS A 138 15.53 0.09 8.11
C LYS A 138 14.01 -0.02 8.21
N TYR A 139 13.34 1.06 8.57
CA TYR A 139 11.87 1.10 8.80
C TYR A 139 11.02 0.87 7.54
N CYS A 140 11.63 0.93 6.34
CA CYS A 140 10.96 0.56 5.10
C CYS A 140 10.85 -0.96 4.87
N PHE A 141 11.50 -1.77 5.72
CA PHE A 141 11.54 -3.22 5.61
C PHE A 141 11.12 -3.91 6.90
N ASN A 142 10.26 -4.90 6.76
CA ASN A 142 9.89 -5.84 7.81
C ASN A 142 10.03 -7.26 7.25
N LYS A 143 11.18 -7.91 7.51
CA LYS A 143 11.46 -9.26 7.00
C LYS A 143 10.64 -10.30 7.74
N LEU A 144 9.50 -10.67 7.16
CA LEU A 144 8.64 -11.72 7.67
C LEU A 144 8.67 -12.91 6.71
N ASN A 145 9.10 -14.07 7.21
CA ASN A 145 8.94 -15.34 6.48
C ASN A 145 7.52 -15.86 6.70
N MET A 146 6.53 -15.22 6.05
CA MET A 146 5.12 -15.45 6.32
C MET A 146 4.30 -15.61 5.05
N PRO A 147 3.58 -16.73 4.87
CA PRO A 147 2.56 -16.87 3.85
C PRO A 147 1.39 -15.89 4.07
N PHE A 148 0.86 -15.32 2.98
CA PHE A 148 -0.17 -14.28 3.05
C PHE A 148 -1.43 -14.69 3.84
N PHE A 149 -1.83 -15.96 3.78
CA PHE A 149 -3.04 -16.45 4.47
C PHE A 149 -2.90 -16.54 6.00
N LYS A 150 -1.66 -16.45 6.53
CA LYS A 150 -1.37 -16.32 7.96
C LYS A 150 -1.27 -14.88 8.44
N ALA A 151 -1.20 -13.92 7.51
CA ALA A 151 -1.08 -12.52 7.86
C ALA A 151 -2.40 -11.95 8.40
N THR A 152 -2.31 -11.14 9.45
CA THR A 152 -3.45 -10.41 10.00
C THR A 152 -3.84 -9.22 9.12
N ALA A 153 -2.88 -8.66 8.39
CA ALA A 153 -3.06 -7.60 7.40
C ALA A 153 -1.92 -7.63 6.38
N TYR A 154 -2.19 -7.14 5.17
CA TYR A 154 -1.17 -6.86 4.16
C TYR A 154 -1.64 -5.74 3.23
N ILE A 155 -0.70 -5.10 2.54
CA ILE A 155 -0.99 -4.18 1.44
C ILE A 155 -0.92 -4.97 0.14
N ALA A 156 -2.04 -5.18 -0.52
CA ALA A 156 -2.09 -5.76 -1.86
C ALA A 156 -1.54 -4.74 -2.86
N HIS A 157 -0.37 -5.03 -3.45
CA HIS A 157 0.31 -4.14 -4.37
C HIS A 157 0.25 -4.70 -5.80
N TYR A 158 -0.46 -4.01 -6.69
CA TYR A 158 -0.71 -4.40 -8.08
C TYR A 158 0.28 -3.70 -9.02
N ILE A 159 1.57 -4.05 -8.86
CA ILE A 159 2.68 -3.32 -9.49
C ILE A 159 2.69 -3.40 -11.02
N TYR A 160 2.34 -4.55 -11.59
CA TYR A 160 2.42 -4.77 -13.05
C TYR A 160 1.07 -4.65 -13.74
N GLN A 161 0.03 -5.25 -13.18
CA GLN A 161 -1.28 -5.40 -13.82
C GLN A 161 -1.16 -6.16 -15.16
N SER A 162 -1.85 -5.75 -16.26
CA SER A 162 -1.66 -6.35 -17.58
C SER A 162 -0.35 -5.91 -18.23
N GLU A 163 0.06 -6.60 -19.32
CA GLU A 163 1.22 -6.19 -20.11
C GLU A 163 1.05 -4.78 -20.69
N GLU A 164 -0.14 -4.48 -21.20
CA GLU A 164 -0.51 -3.15 -21.71
C GLU A 164 -0.36 -2.08 -20.62
N THR A 165 -0.91 -2.33 -19.43
CA THR A 165 -0.82 -1.38 -18.31
C THR A 165 0.61 -1.21 -17.83
N TYR A 166 1.40 -2.29 -17.79
CA TYR A 166 2.82 -2.22 -17.44
C TYR A 166 3.59 -1.34 -18.43
N LEU A 167 3.44 -1.56 -19.72
CA LEU A 167 4.10 -0.74 -20.74
C LEU A 167 3.70 0.73 -20.61
N ARG A 168 2.41 1.00 -20.49
CA ARG A 168 1.88 2.36 -20.36
C ARG A 168 2.41 3.09 -19.12
N ARG A 169 2.36 2.44 -17.93
CA ARG A 169 2.63 3.10 -16.63
C ARG A 169 4.09 3.04 -16.19
N LYS A 170 4.80 1.96 -16.48
CA LYS A 170 6.15 1.73 -15.93
C LYS A 170 7.26 1.96 -16.94
N ILE A 171 6.97 1.78 -18.24
CA ILE A 171 8.00 1.89 -19.28
C ILE A 171 7.91 3.20 -20.04
N ASN A 172 6.70 3.61 -20.46
CA ASN A 172 6.50 4.81 -21.25
C ASN A 172 6.48 6.10 -20.40
N LEU A 173 6.28 5.98 -19.08
CA LEU A 173 6.36 7.09 -18.16
C LEU A 173 7.65 7.04 -17.34
N ILE A 174 8.20 8.21 -17.08
CA ILE A 174 9.31 8.35 -16.13
C ILE A 174 8.73 8.13 -14.71
N GLY A 175 9.42 7.32 -13.89
CA GLY A 175 9.00 7.09 -12.51
C GLY A 175 9.02 8.38 -11.67
N ASP A 176 8.27 8.41 -10.58
CA ASP A 176 8.22 9.55 -9.63
C ASP A 176 9.59 9.88 -9.01
N ASP A 177 10.54 8.97 -9.12
CA ASP A 177 11.95 9.10 -8.73
C ASP A 177 12.85 9.59 -9.85
N GLY A 178 12.29 9.93 -11.03
CA GLY A 178 13.03 10.35 -12.23
C GLY A 178 13.76 9.20 -12.95
N ILE A 179 13.58 7.95 -12.52
CA ILE A 179 14.30 6.80 -13.07
C ILE A 179 13.46 6.12 -14.16
N LYS A 180 14.08 5.95 -15.35
CA LYS A 180 13.49 5.14 -16.41
C LYS A 180 13.65 3.66 -16.08
N ARG A 181 12.54 2.91 -16.07
CA ARG A 181 12.54 1.48 -15.76
C ARG A 181 13.00 0.65 -16.96
N VAL A 182 13.63 -0.48 -16.67
CA VAL A 182 13.98 -1.50 -17.69
C VAL A 182 12.71 -2.21 -18.13
N ASN A 183 12.52 -2.33 -19.44
CA ASN A 183 11.40 -3.09 -20.00
C ASN A 183 11.67 -4.58 -19.87
N LEU A 184 10.91 -5.26 -19.01
CA LEU A 184 10.97 -6.71 -18.82
C LEU A 184 10.17 -7.49 -19.87
N GLY A 185 9.39 -6.81 -20.73
CA GLY A 185 8.53 -7.46 -21.71
C GLY A 185 7.63 -8.51 -21.05
N LYS A 186 7.52 -9.69 -21.69
CA LYS A 186 6.70 -10.81 -21.20
C LYS A 186 7.21 -11.45 -19.90
N GLU A 187 8.42 -11.15 -19.46
CA GLU A 187 8.97 -11.69 -18.20
C GLU A 187 8.15 -11.26 -16.98
N ILE A 188 7.40 -10.15 -17.08
CA ILE A 188 6.49 -9.72 -15.98
C ILE A 188 5.48 -10.81 -15.60
N HIS A 189 5.12 -11.70 -16.53
CA HIS A 189 4.19 -12.80 -16.27
C HIS A 189 4.79 -13.90 -15.38
N ASN A 190 6.12 -13.95 -15.26
CA ASN A 190 6.82 -14.90 -14.40
C ASN A 190 6.85 -14.44 -12.93
N HIS A 191 6.41 -13.21 -12.66
CA HIS A 191 6.46 -12.62 -11.33
C HIS A 191 5.08 -12.60 -10.66
N PHE A 192 5.03 -12.99 -9.39
CA PHE A 192 3.91 -12.81 -8.49
C PHE A 192 2.60 -13.52 -8.91
N ASN A 193 2.68 -14.54 -9.75
CA ASN A 193 1.54 -15.36 -10.20
C ASN A 193 1.48 -16.74 -9.53
N GLU A 194 2.12 -16.90 -8.34
CA GLU A 194 2.35 -18.18 -7.68
C GLU A 194 1.08 -18.82 -7.14
N ARG A 195 0.16 -18.03 -6.59
CA ARG A 195 -1.05 -18.52 -5.92
C ARG A 195 -2.27 -17.68 -6.26
N THR A 196 -3.43 -18.35 -6.27
CA THR A 196 -4.71 -17.64 -6.34
C THR A 196 -5.03 -17.05 -4.96
N ASN A 197 -5.31 -15.76 -4.92
CA ASN A 197 -5.68 -15.01 -3.73
C ASN A 197 -6.89 -14.12 -4.02
N ILE A 198 -8.06 -14.56 -3.56
CA ILE A 198 -9.34 -13.87 -3.74
C ILE A 198 -9.73 -13.02 -2.51
N GLN A 199 -8.87 -12.91 -1.49
CA GLN A 199 -9.19 -12.15 -0.28
C GLN A 199 -9.54 -10.67 -0.57
N PRO A 200 -8.88 -9.97 -1.53
CA PRO A 200 -9.24 -8.59 -1.87
C PRO A 200 -10.66 -8.45 -2.43
N GLN A 201 -11.20 -9.48 -3.08
CA GLN A 201 -12.52 -9.44 -3.72
C GLN A 201 -13.67 -9.20 -2.74
N LYS A 202 -13.49 -9.46 -1.45
CA LYS A 202 -14.51 -9.17 -0.42
C LYS A 202 -14.89 -7.69 -0.35
N TYR A 203 -14.06 -6.78 -0.84
CA TYR A 203 -14.31 -5.34 -0.86
C TYR A 203 -14.99 -4.85 -2.13
N VAL A 204 -15.00 -5.65 -3.21
CA VAL A 204 -15.49 -5.27 -4.54
C VAL A 204 -16.92 -4.73 -4.50
N LYS A 205 -17.85 -5.49 -3.89
CA LYS A 205 -19.26 -5.08 -3.79
C LYS A 205 -19.42 -3.71 -3.10
N GLN A 206 -18.64 -3.48 -2.05
CA GLN A 206 -18.70 -2.23 -1.31
C GLN A 206 -18.10 -1.07 -2.10
N ILE A 207 -17.03 -1.31 -2.84
CA ILE A 207 -16.38 -0.30 -3.70
C ILE A 207 -17.32 0.08 -4.84
N LYS A 208 -17.89 -0.90 -5.56
CA LYS A 208 -18.85 -0.64 -6.64
C LYS A 208 -20.03 0.20 -6.14
N LYS A 209 -20.64 -0.18 -5.02
CA LYS A 209 -21.71 0.60 -4.40
C LYS A 209 -21.26 2.02 -4.05
N PHE A 210 -20.01 2.23 -3.65
CA PHE A 210 -19.51 3.57 -3.36
C PHE A 210 -19.33 4.39 -4.63
N LEU A 211 -18.81 3.80 -5.70
CA LEU A 211 -18.59 4.47 -6.99
C LEU A 211 -19.89 4.86 -7.72
N GLU A 212 -21.01 4.19 -7.43
CA GLU A 212 -22.34 4.59 -7.95
C GLU A 212 -22.85 5.93 -7.36
N PHE A 213 -22.23 6.44 -6.29
CA PHE A 213 -22.61 7.66 -5.59
C PHE A 213 -21.58 8.81 -5.75
N VAL A 214 -20.54 8.63 -6.58
CA VAL A 214 -19.51 9.61 -6.86
C VAL A 214 -19.58 10.09 -8.29
#